data_3c62f4005b706c91e6a8ca7253c2bf5c
#
_entry.id   3c62f4005b706c91e6a8ca7253c2bf5c
#
_cell.length_a   1.000
_cell.length_b   1.000
_cell.length_c   1.000
_cell.angle_alpha   90.00
_cell.angle_beta   90.00
_cell.angle_gamma   90.00
#
_symmetry.space_group_name_H-M   'P 1'
#
loop_
_entity.id
_entity.type
_entity.pdbx_description
1 polymer ?
#
loop_
_entity_poly.entity_id
_entity_poly.type
_entity_poly.pdbx_seq_one_letter_code
_entity_poly.pdbx_strand_id
1 'polypeptide(L)'
;MVVMSNSVTGEETIDYSNFSSVITGEGQWVPAGFPLPDGSFWQYQEPGAVVIIQDGFLRVAAVPYTRHHDSEQILDNAKHMYFSTASFAPPTKGTISFSFDLAATIVAGRPQDLYDGFVSFNVLDFSSGAALDFFVGNDVVATVYGKLPFPGVPDATPARGPKYFCLFEELRGLTQTGQLHHYEIVYDSSADRIGFLMDETEVRSYSNVPFKLGACTLAMGLMSEKDLQPGKGSVSCHGQGAIGKWGNIKVVRRSAK
;
A
#
# COMPACT_ATOMS: atom_id res chain seq x y z
N MET A 1 0.18 -14.85 16.73
CA MET A 1 -1.08 -15.18 17.43
C MET A 1 -2.01 -13.99 17.22
N VAL A 2 -3.06 -14.16 16.43
CA VAL A 2 -4.04 -13.08 16.16
C VAL A 2 -4.91 -12.95 17.41
N VAL A 3 -4.85 -11.80 18.07
CA VAL A 3 -5.74 -11.52 19.21
C VAL A 3 -7.08 -11.04 18.62
N MET A 4 -8.07 -11.92 18.64
CA MET A 4 -9.46 -11.57 18.32
C MET A 4 -10.16 -11.09 19.59
N SER A 5 -10.60 -9.85 19.62
CA SER A 5 -11.52 -9.39 20.65
C SER A 5 -12.96 -9.46 20.11
N ASN A 6 -13.76 -10.37 20.67
CA ASN A 6 -15.19 -10.43 20.33
C ASN A 6 -15.94 -9.33 21.07
N SER A 7 -16.46 -8.34 20.35
CA SER A 7 -17.45 -7.40 20.89
C SER A 7 -18.88 -7.79 20.48
N VAL A 8 -19.83 -7.57 21.38
CA VAL A 8 -21.25 -7.94 21.26
C VAL A 8 -22.00 -7.12 20.16
N THR A 9 -21.31 -6.31 19.36
CA THR A 9 -21.89 -5.32 18.44
C THR A 9 -21.69 -5.61 16.95
N GLY A 10 -21.23 -6.79 16.55
CA GLY A 10 -20.95 -7.07 15.14
C GLY A 10 -19.69 -6.35 14.60
N GLU A 11 -18.84 -5.87 15.49
CA GLU A 11 -17.54 -5.30 15.20
C GLU A 11 -16.44 -6.31 15.51
N GLU A 12 -15.53 -6.49 14.54
CA GLU A 12 -14.31 -7.27 14.68
C GLU A 12 -13.12 -6.36 14.47
N THR A 13 -12.17 -6.37 15.41
CA THR A 13 -10.89 -5.65 15.29
C THR A 13 -9.74 -6.64 15.26
N ILE A 14 -8.86 -6.52 14.26
CA ILE A 14 -7.68 -7.34 14.06
C ILE A 14 -6.46 -6.42 14.15
N ASP A 15 -5.57 -6.67 15.12
CA ASP A 15 -4.27 -6.01 15.20
C ASP A 15 -3.29 -6.72 14.25
N TYR A 16 -2.72 -5.95 13.35
CA TYR A 16 -1.78 -6.42 12.34
C TYR A 16 -0.39 -5.76 12.44
N SER A 17 -0.02 -5.32 13.65
CA SER A 17 1.22 -4.60 13.96
C SER A 17 2.38 -5.50 14.38
N ASN A 18 2.28 -6.82 14.24
CA ASN A 18 3.40 -7.72 14.54
C ASN A 18 4.34 -7.81 13.34
N PHE A 19 5.43 -7.06 13.39
CA PHE A 19 6.44 -6.99 12.33
C PHE A 19 7.57 -8.02 12.47
N SER A 20 7.57 -8.89 13.48
CA SER A 20 8.68 -9.85 13.73
C SER A 20 8.99 -10.72 12.50
N SER A 21 7.97 -11.08 11.74
CA SER A 21 8.08 -11.90 10.54
C SER A 21 8.84 -11.25 9.39
N VAL A 22 8.95 -9.93 9.36
CA VAL A 22 9.78 -9.21 8.38
C VAL A 22 11.27 -9.65 8.49
N ILE A 23 11.70 -10.02 9.71
CA ILE A 23 13.06 -10.51 9.97
C ILE A 23 13.10 -12.03 9.98
N THR A 24 12.08 -12.70 10.56
CA THR A 24 12.09 -14.17 10.77
C THR A 24 11.55 -14.93 9.56
N GLY A 25 10.82 -14.28 8.66
CA GLY A 25 10.17 -14.89 7.50
C GLY A 25 8.84 -15.59 7.81
N GLU A 26 8.42 -15.69 9.07
CA GLU A 26 7.19 -16.37 9.47
C GLU A 26 6.31 -15.45 10.33
N GLY A 27 5.05 -15.20 9.91
CA GLY A 27 4.09 -14.40 10.69
C GLY A 27 3.18 -13.54 9.83
N GLN A 28 2.95 -12.29 10.25
CA GLN A 28 1.95 -11.41 9.61
C GLN A 28 2.44 -10.80 8.29
N TRP A 29 3.74 -10.63 8.10
CA TRP A 29 4.31 -9.94 6.95
C TRP A 29 5.39 -10.78 6.28
N VAL A 30 5.40 -10.78 4.95
CA VAL A 30 6.41 -11.45 4.11
C VAL A 30 6.92 -10.49 3.05
N PRO A 31 8.15 -10.67 2.53
CA PRO A 31 8.62 -9.94 1.36
C PRO A 31 7.61 -10.01 0.22
N ALA A 32 7.22 -8.87 -0.33
CA ALA A 32 6.32 -8.82 -1.45
C ALA A 32 6.99 -9.35 -2.72
N GLY A 33 6.23 -10.08 -3.53
CA GLY A 33 6.74 -10.66 -4.76
C GLY A 33 5.70 -11.54 -5.45
N PHE A 34 6.13 -12.24 -6.49
CA PHE A 34 5.28 -13.14 -7.26
C PHE A 34 6.11 -14.27 -7.89
N PRO A 35 5.46 -15.43 -8.16
CA PRO A 35 6.14 -16.54 -8.83
C PRO A 35 6.39 -16.21 -10.29
N LEU A 36 7.59 -16.57 -10.78
CA LEU A 36 7.95 -16.48 -12.18
C LEU A 36 7.58 -17.77 -12.93
N PRO A 37 7.48 -17.73 -14.29
CA PRO A 37 7.14 -18.90 -15.10
C PRO A 37 8.13 -20.06 -14.97
N ASP A 38 9.39 -19.81 -14.59
CA ASP A 38 10.42 -20.82 -14.39
C ASP A 38 10.35 -21.49 -12.99
N GLY A 39 9.37 -21.10 -12.16
CA GLY A 39 9.17 -21.62 -10.82
C GLY A 39 9.98 -20.88 -9.74
N SER A 40 10.82 -19.95 -10.10
CA SER A 40 11.49 -19.07 -9.14
C SER A 40 10.50 -18.03 -8.56
N PHE A 41 10.90 -17.33 -7.48
CA PHE A 41 10.08 -16.30 -6.87
C PHE A 41 10.80 -14.94 -6.95
N TRP A 42 10.22 -14.00 -7.67
CA TRP A 42 10.75 -12.65 -7.78
C TRP A 42 10.25 -11.78 -6.61
N GLN A 43 11.11 -10.98 -6.02
CA GLN A 43 10.81 -10.17 -4.83
C GLN A 43 11.14 -8.69 -5.03
N TYR A 44 10.26 -7.83 -4.51
CA TYR A 44 10.49 -6.39 -4.40
C TYR A 44 11.40 -6.10 -3.20
N GLN A 45 12.71 -6.30 -3.36
CA GLN A 45 13.69 -6.13 -2.28
C GLN A 45 14.88 -5.29 -2.75
N GLU A 46 15.21 -4.25 -1.97
CA GLU A 46 16.47 -3.51 -2.11
C GLU A 46 17.56 -4.23 -1.30
N PRO A 47 18.66 -4.64 -1.94
CA PRO A 47 19.69 -5.44 -1.27
C PRO A 47 20.36 -4.73 -0.08
N GLY A 48 20.47 -3.39 -0.14
CA GLY A 48 21.06 -2.56 0.91
C GLY A 48 20.07 -2.05 1.96
N ALA A 49 18.81 -2.54 1.97
CA ALA A 49 17.81 -2.07 2.91
C ALA A 49 18.18 -2.44 4.36
N VAL A 50 18.05 -1.45 5.24
CA VAL A 50 18.18 -1.63 6.69
C VAL A 50 16.78 -1.70 7.30
N VAL A 51 16.51 -2.78 8.04
CA VAL A 51 15.21 -3.04 8.67
C VAL A 51 15.37 -3.06 10.18
N ILE A 52 14.59 -2.26 10.88
CA ILE A 52 14.60 -2.14 12.35
C ILE A 52 13.16 -2.24 12.85
N ILE A 53 12.95 -3.07 13.90
CA ILE A 53 11.70 -3.12 14.65
C ILE A 53 11.98 -2.60 16.03
N GLN A 54 11.34 -1.49 16.39
CA GLN A 54 11.53 -0.84 17.68
C GLN A 54 10.25 -0.11 18.13
N ASP A 55 9.91 -0.21 19.39
CA ASP A 55 8.78 0.48 20.03
C ASP A 55 7.44 0.28 19.30
N GLY A 56 7.21 -0.95 18.80
CA GLY A 56 5.99 -1.31 18.05
C GLY A 56 5.94 -0.80 16.61
N PHE A 57 7.04 -0.21 16.11
CA PHE A 57 7.14 0.27 14.72
C PHE A 57 8.14 -0.55 13.91
N LEU A 58 7.79 -0.77 12.65
CA LEU A 58 8.73 -1.16 11.60
C LEU A 58 9.34 0.09 10.99
N ARG A 59 10.66 0.12 10.87
CA ARG A 59 11.41 1.13 10.11
C ARG A 59 12.21 0.43 9.03
N VAL A 60 12.11 0.94 7.80
CA VAL A 60 12.89 0.46 6.66
C VAL A 60 13.58 1.65 6.02
N ALA A 61 14.87 1.52 5.75
CA ALA A 61 15.64 2.50 5.02
C ALA A 61 16.31 1.82 3.81
N ALA A 62 16.04 2.32 2.61
CA ALA A 62 16.75 2.00 1.37
C ALA A 62 17.32 3.31 0.81
N VAL A 63 18.56 3.61 1.16
CA VAL A 63 19.24 4.86 0.81
C VAL A 63 20.72 4.56 0.49
N PRO A 64 21.13 4.75 -0.77
CA PRO A 64 20.29 5.01 -1.93
C PRO A 64 19.52 3.76 -2.39
N TYR A 65 18.55 3.94 -3.29
CA TYR A 65 18.04 2.84 -4.10
C TYR A 65 19.16 2.34 -5.02
N THR A 66 19.30 1.02 -5.12
CA THR A 66 20.38 0.38 -5.91
C THR A 66 19.85 -0.60 -6.95
N ARG A 67 18.66 -1.15 -6.74
CA ARG A 67 18.05 -2.08 -7.66
C ARG A 67 17.25 -1.31 -8.72
N HIS A 68 17.86 -1.13 -9.88
CA HIS A 68 17.21 -0.58 -11.06
C HIS A 68 16.07 -1.47 -11.55
N HIS A 69 15.22 -0.90 -12.40
CA HIS A 69 14.21 -1.63 -13.12
C HIS A 69 14.77 -2.90 -13.79
N ASP A 70 14.02 -3.97 -13.70
CA ASP A 70 14.27 -5.23 -14.40
C ASP A 70 13.06 -5.64 -15.28
N SER A 71 13.20 -6.71 -16.05
CA SER A 71 12.19 -7.17 -17.00
C SER A 71 10.88 -7.65 -16.35
N GLU A 72 10.89 -7.90 -15.05
CA GLU A 72 9.74 -8.40 -14.30
C GLU A 72 8.79 -7.28 -13.85
N GLN A 73 9.23 -6.04 -13.98
CA GLN A 73 8.46 -4.87 -13.57
C GLN A 73 7.82 -4.17 -14.77
N ILE A 74 6.57 -3.75 -14.62
CA ILE A 74 5.81 -3.05 -15.69
C ILE A 74 6.09 -1.55 -15.75
N LEU A 75 6.69 -0.98 -14.70
CA LEU A 75 7.12 0.43 -14.62
C LEU A 75 8.60 0.47 -14.24
N ASP A 76 9.26 1.56 -14.58
CA ASP A 76 10.64 1.83 -14.15
C ASP A 76 10.64 2.24 -12.68
N ASN A 77 10.86 1.29 -11.80
CA ASN A 77 10.79 1.52 -10.37
C ASN A 77 11.87 0.78 -9.57
N ALA A 78 12.26 1.38 -8.45
CA ALA A 78 12.93 0.72 -7.35
C ALA A 78 11.90 0.47 -6.26
N LYS A 79 11.87 -0.73 -5.68
CA LYS A 79 10.88 -1.12 -4.67
C LYS A 79 11.48 -1.98 -3.58
N HIS A 80 11.06 -1.70 -2.32
CA HIS A 80 11.26 -2.58 -1.18
C HIS A 80 9.93 -2.71 -0.45
N MET A 81 9.28 -3.86 -0.52
CA MET A 81 7.89 -4.03 -0.07
C MET A 81 7.67 -5.31 0.72
N TYR A 82 6.62 -5.26 1.56
CA TYR A 82 6.08 -6.42 2.30
C TYR A 82 4.59 -6.56 2.04
N PHE A 83 4.12 -7.80 1.96
CA PHE A 83 2.69 -8.16 1.90
C PHE A 83 2.22 -8.77 3.22
N SER A 84 0.95 -8.55 3.56
CA SER A 84 0.29 -9.30 4.62
C SER A 84 0.12 -10.77 4.21
N THR A 85 0.34 -11.68 5.17
CA THR A 85 0.09 -13.13 4.96
C THR A 85 -1.40 -13.47 5.00
N ALA A 86 -2.21 -12.62 5.66
CA ALA A 86 -3.66 -12.74 5.66
C ALA A 86 -4.27 -11.78 4.64
N SER A 87 -5.45 -12.15 4.15
CA SER A 87 -6.33 -11.28 3.38
C SER A 87 -7.60 -10.96 4.16
N PHE A 88 -8.20 -9.80 3.87
CA PHE A 88 -9.29 -9.21 4.63
C PHE A 88 -10.47 -8.89 3.71
N ALA A 89 -11.54 -9.66 3.82
CA ALA A 89 -12.74 -9.43 3.03
C ALA A 89 -13.66 -8.43 3.76
N PRO A 90 -14.26 -7.46 3.04
CA PRO A 90 -15.31 -6.61 3.61
C PRO A 90 -16.55 -7.43 3.96
N PRO A 91 -17.38 -6.98 4.92
CA PRO A 91 -18.69 -7.57 5.14
C PRO A 91 -19.59 -7.36 3.91
N THR A 92 -20.55 -8.23 3.67
CA THR A 92 -21.51 -8.09 2.56
C THR A 92 -22.30 -6.77 2.65
N LYS A 93 -22.61 -6.34 3.88
CA LYS A 93 -23.17 -5.02 4.20
C LYS A 93 -22.46 -4.46 5.43
N GLY A 94 -21.99 -3.22 5.33
CA GLY A 94 -21.27 -2.55 6.42
C GLY A 94 -19.94 -1.99 5.95
N THR A 95 -19.01 -1.84 6.86
CA THR A 95 -17.71 -1.21 6.58
C THR A 95 -16.54 -2.13 6.91
N ILE A 96 -15.46 -1.99 6.17
CA ILE A 96 -14.13 -2.41 6.56
C ILE A 96 -13.22 -1.19 6.55
N SER A 97 -12.41 -1.01 7.59
CA SER A 97 -11.39 0.02 7.63
C SER A 97 -10.01 -0.56 7.90
N PHE A 98 -9.01 0.07 7.31
CA PHE A 98 -7.60 -0.23 7.42
C PHE A 98 -6.91 1.01 7.96
N SER A 99 -6.55 1.01 9.23
CA SER A 99 -5.87 2.13 9.87
C SER A 99 -4.41 1.80 10.17
N PHE A 100 -3.55 2.80 10.09
CA PHE A 100 -2.11 2.67 10.30
C PHE A 100 -1.48 4.03 10.59
N ASP A 101 -0.35 4.00 11.31
CA ASP A 101 0.52 5.16 11.42
C ASP A 101 1.65 5.05 10.42
N LEU A 102 1.99 6.17 9.74
CA LEU A 102 3.04 6.21 8.75
C LEU A 102 3.80 7.53 8.80
N ALA A 103 5.14 7.44 8.68
CA ALA A 103 6.02 8.58 8.43
C ALA A 103 6.97 8.29 7.28
N ALA A 104 7.30 9.31 6.50
CA ALA A 104 8.18 9.23 5.34
C ALA A 104 9.33 10.23 5.43
N THR A 105 10.51 9.80 4.96
CA THR A 105 11.65 10.69 4.68
C THR A 105 12.24 10.29 3.34
N ILE A 106 12.19 11.18 2.37
CA ILE A 106 12.80 10.98 1.06
C ILE A 106 14.13 11.72 1.05
N VAL A 107 15.21 10.96 0.79
CA VAL A 107 16.60 11.46 0.80
C VAL A 107 17.04 11.67 -0.64
N ALA A 108 17.57 12.85 -0.94
CA ALA A 108 18.08 13.25 -2.25
C ALA A 108 17.05 13.07 -3.41
N GLY A 109 15.74 13.05 -3.07
CA GLY A 109 14.69 13.06 -4.08
C GLY A 109 14.56 14.44 -4.75
N ARG A 110 14.05 14.46 -5.97
CA ARG A 110 13.78 15.71 -6.70
C ARG A 110 12.64 16.46 -6.02
N PRO A 111 12.78 17.77 -5.80
CA PRO A 111 11.71 18.57 -5.22
C PRO A 111 10.42 18.47 -6.05
N GLN A 112 9.29 18.32 -5.36
CA GLN A 112 7.95 18.26 -5.95
C GLN A 112 7.67 17.07 -6.89
N ASP A 113 8.57 16.08 -6.94
CA ASP A 113 8.37 14.83 -7.69
C ASP A 113 8.14 13.68 -6.72
N LEU A 114 6.88 13.40 -6.41
CA LEU A 114 6.52 12.29 -5.52
C LEU A 114 7.01 10.94 -6.07
N TYR A 115 6.96 10.75 -7.39
CA TYR A 115 7.37 9.51 -8.04
C TYR A 115 8.88 9.25 -8.01
N ASP A 116 9.67 10.23 -7.56
CA ASP A 116 11.12 10.07 -7.37
C ASP A 116 11.46 9.26 -6.10
N GLY A 117 10.52 9.25 -5.14
CA GLY A 117 10.59 8.43 -3.94
C GLY A 117 9.40 8.70 -3.03
N PHE A 118 8.80 7.63 -2.52
CA PHE A 118 7.70 7.70 -1.55
C PHE A 118 7.65 6.45 -0.66
N VAL A 119 6.93 6.61 0.44
CA VAL A 119 6.58 5.53 1.37
C VAL A 119 5.12 5.23 1.18
N SER A 120 4.74 3.96 1.07
CA SER A 120 3.37 3.58 0.79
C SER A 120 2.75 2.66 1.84
N PHE A 121 1.42 2.74 1.91
CA PHE A 121 0.57 1.70 2.45
C PHE A 121 -0.55 1.43 1.44
N ASN A 122 -0.78 0.15 1.12
CA ASN A 122 -1.61 -0.26 0.02
C ASN A 122 -2.63 -1.30 0.50
N VAL A 123 -3.85 -1.21 0.00
CA VAL A 123 -4.94 -2.19 0.16
C VAL A 123 -5.28 -2.72 -1.22
N LEU A 124 -4.88 -3.96 -1.50
CA LEU A 124 -4.87 -4.54 -2.83
C LEU A 124 -5.83 -5.73 -2.92
N ASP A 125 -6.83 -5.67 -3.78
CA ASP A 125 -7.63 -6.82 -4.17
C ASP A 125 -7.14 -7.36 -5.51
N PHE A 126 -6.32 -8.38 -5.46
CA PHE A 126 -5.76 -9.01 -6.66
C PHE A 126 -6.81 -9.70 -7.55
N SER A 127 -8.01 -9.99 -7.03
CA SER A 127 -9.07 -10.62 -7.81
C SER A 127 -9.84 -9.65 -8.69
N SER A 128 -10.07 -8.42 -8.21
CA SER A 128 -10.76 -7.37 -8.93
C SER A 128 -9.81 -6.37 -9.61
N GLY A 129 -8.56 -6.33 -9.17
CA GLY A 129 -7.57 -5.32 -9.54
C GLY A 129 -7.64 -4.04 -8.72
N ALA A 130 -8.52 -3.98 -7.69
CA ALA A 130 -8.64 -2.77 -6.89
C ALA A 130 -7.37 -2.47 -6.10
N ALA A 131 -6.97 -1.20 -6.13
CA ALA A 131 -5.89 -0.64 -5.35
C ALA A 131 -6.38 0.64 -4.67
N LEU A 132 -6.20 0.69 -3.34
CA LEU A 132 -6.51 1.83 -2.50
C LEU A 132 -5.25 2.14 -1.71
N ASP A 133 -4.58 3.25 -2.01
CA ASP A 133 -3.25 3.48 -1.47
C ASP A 133 -3.10 4.87 -0.89
N PHE A 134 -2.24 4.98 0.11
CA PHE A 134 -1.58 6.23 0.48
C PHE A 134 -0.12 6.19 0.05
N PHE A 135 0.33 7.24 -0.64
CA PHE A 135 1.73 7.51 -0.94
C PHE A 135 2.15 8.76 -0.20
N VAL A 136 3.25 8.68 0.53
CA VAL A 136 3.71 9.78 1.40
C VAL A 136 5.15 10.14 1.04
N GLY A 137 5.34 11.42 0.70
CA GLY A 137 6.62 12.05 0.47
C GLY A 137 7.04 12.97 1.61
N ASN A 138 7.95 13.91 1.33
CA ASN A 138 8.45 14.86 2.34
C ASN A 138 7.44 15.96 2.67
N ASP A 139 6.63 16.40 1.69
CA ASP A 139 5.70 17.53 1.80
C ASP A 139 4.34 17.23 1.14
N VAL A 140 4.13 15.99 0.74
CA VAL A 140 2.97 15.56 -0.03
C VAL A 140 2.44 14.23 0.49
N VAL A 141 1.12 14.15 0.57
CA VAL A 141 0.37 12.91 0.71
C VAL A 141 -0.43 12.71 -0.57
N ALA A 142 -0.41 11.52 -1.14
CA ALA A 142 -1.29 11.23 -2.27
C ALA A 142 -2.20 10.06 -1.93
N THR A 143 -3.43 10.13 -2.44
CA THR A 143 -4.38 9.04 -2.41
C THR A 143 -4.50 8.43 -3.79
N VAL A 144 -4.54 7.10 -3.84
CA VAL A 144 -4.74 6.32 -5.07
C VAL A 144 -6.01 5.50 -4.92
N TYR A 145 -6.89 5.61 -5.91
CA TYR A 145 -8.00 4.72 -6.11
C TYR A 145 -7.98 4.24 -7.56
N GLY A 146 -7.77 2.95 -7.75
CA GLY A 146 -7.61 2.41 -9.09
C GLY A 146 -8.11 0.98 -9.26
N LYS A 147 -8.16 0.58 -10.52
CA LYS A 147 -8.26 -0.79 -10.96
C LYS A 147 -7.06 -1.08 -11.85
N LEU A 148 -6.13 -1.87 -11.34
CA LEU A 148 -4.83 -2.14 -11.94
C LEU A 148 -4.85 -3.48 -12.70
N PRO A 149 -4.00 -3.65 -13.73
CA PRO A 149 -3.91 -4.86 -14.53
C PRO A 149 -3.08 -5.95 -13.84
N PHE A 150 -3.46 -6.34 -12.61
CA PHE A 150 -2.80 -7.46 -11.95
C PHE A 150 -3.01 -8.76 -12.75
N PRO A 151 -2.05 -9.69 -12.73
CA PRO A 151 -2.21 -10.99 -13.35
C PRO A 151 -3.48 -11.70 -12.88
N GLY A 152 -4.31 -12.17 -13.83
CA GLY A 152 -5.58 -12.83 -13.53
C GLY A 152 -6.77 -11.92 -13.32
N VAL A 153 -6.61 -10.60 -13.32
CA VAL A 153 -7.73 -9.66 -13.26
C VAL A 153 -8.60 -9.81 -14.51
N PRO A 154 -9.89 -10.11 -14.37
CA PRO A 154 -10.77 -10.30 -15.51
C PRO A 154 -10.96 -9.02 -16.32
N ASP A 155 -11.10 -9.17 -17.63
CA ASP A 155 -11.45 -8.08 -18.52
C ASP A 155 -12.76 -7.39 -18.11
N ALA A 156 -12.89 -6.12 -18.48
CA ALA A 156 -14.09 -5.34 -18.25
C ALA A 156 -15.31 -5.95 -18.92
N THR A 157 -16.39 -6.01 -18.17
CA THR A 157 -17.75 -6.28 -18.66
C THR A 157 -18.69 -5.29 -18.00
N PRO A 158 -19.92 -5.07 -18.53
CA PRO A 158 -20.89 -4.19 -17.86
C PRO A 158 -21.12 -4.54 -16.39
N ALA A 159 -21.02 -5.82 -16.02
CA ALA A 159 -21.17 -6.30 -14.65
C ALA A 159 -19.89 -6.13 -13.81
N ARG A 160 -18.73 -5.92 -14.42
CA ARG A 160 -17.42 -5.85 -13.76
C ARG A 160 -16.82 -4.45 -13.76
N GLY A 161 -17.56 -3.48 -14.29
CA GLY A 161 -17.12 -2.08 -14.34
C GLY A 161 -16.01 -1.79 -15.38
N PRO A 162 -15.29 -0.67 -15.24
CA PRO A 162 -14.27 -0.25 -16.21
C PRO A 162 -13.10 -1.24 -16.28
N LYS A 163 -12.41 -1.26 -17.43
CA LYS A 163 -11.27 -2.16 -17.63
C LYS A 163 -10.15 -1.82 -16.65
N TYR A 164 -9.56 -0.66 -16.79
CA TYR A 164 -8.53 -0.14 -15.89
C TYR A 164 -8.69 1.37 -15.75
N PHE A 165 -8.34 1.89 -14.58
CA PHE A 165 -8.27 3.32 -14.31
C PHE A 165 -7.40 3.54 -13.08
N CYS A 166 -6.87 4.76 -12.92
CA CYS A 166 -6.19 5.20 -11.74
C CYS A 166 -6.55 6.67 -11.47
N LEU A 167 -7.15 6.93 -10.33
CA LEU A 167 -7.37 8.28 -9.80
C LEU A 167 -6.27 8.52 -8.78
N PHE A 168 -5.39 9.44 -9.12
CA PHE A 168 -4.24 9.80 -8.30
C PHE A 168 -4.37 11.29 -7.93
N GLU A 169 -4.35 11.59 -6.64
CA GLU A 169 -4.52 12.95 -6.16
C GLU A 169 -3.49 13.31 -5.11
N GLU A 170 -2.65 14.30 -5.41
CA GLU A 170 -1.65 14.86 -4.50
C GLU A 170 -2.26 15.94 -3.61
N LEU A 171 -1.98 15.85 -2.32
CA LEU A 171 -2.37 16.78 -1.27
C LEU A 171 -1.08 17.33 -0.64
N ARG A 172 -0.70 18.55 -1.04
CA ARG A 172 0.56 19.15 -0.59
C ARG A 172 0.38 19.96 0.69
N GLY A 173 1.44 20.00 1.51
CA GLY A 173 1.48 20.77 2.75
C GLY A 173 0.73 20.12 3.92
N LEU A 174 0.24 18.90 3.77
CA LEU A 174 -0.41 18.15 4.84
C LEU A 174 0.57 17.36 5.72
N THR A 175 1.83 17.22 5.29
CA THR A 175 2.87 16.50 6.02
C THR A 175 4.20 17.21 5.90
N GLN A 176 5.18 16.81 6.72
CA GLN A 176 6.57 17.23 6.66
C GLN A 176 7.48 16.00 6.79
N THR A 177 8.73 16.15 6.35
CA THR A 177 9.74 15.09 6.42
C THR A 177 9.79 14.43 7.79
N GLY A 178 9.55 13.11 7.82
CA GLY A 178 9.59 12.31 9.05
C GLY A 178 8.43 12.50 10.01
N GLN A 179 7.44 13.32 9.69
CA GLN A 179 6.25 13.52 10.50
C GLN A 179 5.38 12.28 10.49
N LEU A 180 5.01 11.79 11.67
CA LEU A 180 4.12 10.65 11.84
C LEU A 180 2.67 11.14 11.83
N HIS A 181 1.86 10.52 10.99
CA HIS A 181 0.42 10.75 10.93
C HIS A 181 -0.34 9.43 11.05
N HIS A 182 -1.59 9.53 11.48
CA HIS A 182 -2.54 8.43 11.46
C HIS A 182 -3.36 8.47 10.17
N TYR A 183 -3.40 7.36 9.45
CA TYR A 183 -4.14 7.20 8.19
C TYR A 183 -5.20 6.13 8.33
N GLU A 184 -6.32 6.29 7.63
CA GLU A 184 -7.35 5.27 7.53
C GLU A 184 -7.93 5.22 6.11
N ILE A 185 -8.10 4.01 5.58
CA ILE A 185 -8.83 3.74 4.34
C ILE A 185 -10.10 3.00 4.73
N VAL A 186 -11.26 3.55 4.39
CA VAL A 186 -12.57 2.98 4.71
C VAL A 186 -13.31 2.60 3.43
N TYR A 187 -13.77 1.36 3.36
CA TYR A 187 -14.71 0.92 2.33
C TYR A 187 -16.06 0.59 2.97
N ASP A 188 -17.12 1.27 2.51
CA ASP A 188 -18.50 0.98 2.86
C ASP A 188 -19.18 0.20 1.74
N SER A 189 -19.40 -1.09 1.97
CA SER A 189 -20.04 -1.98 1.02
C SER A 189 -21.54 -1.75 0.87
N SER A 190 -22.17 -1.04 1.82
CA SER A 190 -23.59 -0.69 1.78
C SER A 190 -23.83 0.57 0.95
N ALA A 191 -22.91 1.53 1.01
CA ALA A 191 -23.01 2.82 0.32
C ALA A 191 -22.18 2.88 -0.97
N ASP A 192 -21.46 1.82 -1.32
CA ASP A 192 -20.47 1.80 -2.43
C ASP A 192 -19.53 3.02 -2.37
N ARG A 193 -18.94 3.23 -1.19
CA ARG A 193 -18.12 4.40 -0.91
C ARG A 193 -16.74 4.01 -0.40
N ILE A 194 -15.71 4.73 -0.86
CA ILE A 194 -14.35 4.68 -0.33
C ILE A 194 -14.03 6.03 0.29
N GLY A 195 -13.46 6.04 1.49
CA GLY A 195 -12.95 7.23 2.19
C GLY A 195 -11.49 7.06 2.53
N PHE A 196 -10.73 8.14 2.41
CA PHE A 196 -9.34 8.27 2.84
C PHE A 196 -9.29 9.34 3.92
N LEU A 197 -8.80 8.97 5.11
CA LEU A 197 -8.69 9.86 6.24
C LEU A 197 -7.22 10.02 6.66
N MET A 198 -6.88 11.20 7.14
CA MET A 198 -5.60 11.53 7.74
C MET A 198 -5.87 12.32 9.04
N ASP A 199 -5.35 11.84 10.16
CA ASP A 199 -5.58 12.41 11.49
C ASP A 199 -7.09 12.67 11.74
N GLU A 200 -7.91 11.63 11.51
CA GLU A 200 -9.39 11.62 11.66
C GLU A 200 -10.15 12.54 10.67
N THR A 201 -9.44 13.27 9.82
CA THR A 201 -10.06 14.16 8.82
C THR A 201 -10.14 13.44 7.47
N GLU A 202 -11.34 13.40 6.87
CA GLU A 202 -11.50 12.88 5.51
C GLU A 202 -10.82 13.83 4.52
N VAL A 203 -9.77 13.36 3.88
CA VAL A 203 -9.00 14.12 2.87
C VAL A 203 -9.47 13.84 1.45
N ARG A 204 -10.08 12.67 1.22
CA ARG A 204 -10.65 12.28 -0.07
C ARG A 204 -11.72 11.22 0.09
N SER A 205 -12.74 11.23 -0.80
CA SER A 205 -13.69 10.14 -0.89
C SER A 205 -14.26 9.97 -2.30
N TYR A 206 -14.71 8.75 -2.59
CA TYR A 206 -15.33 8.37 -3.84
C TYR A 206 -16.63 7.62 -3.54
N SER A 207 -17.71 7.95 -4.26
CA SER A 207 -19.02 7.29 -4.15
C SER A 207 -19.38 6.61 -5.46
N ASN A 208 -20.30 5.66 -5.39
CA ASN A 208 -20.72 4.86 -6.53
C ASN A 208 -19.53 4.11 -7.18
N VAL A 209 -18.70 3.50 -6.32
CA VAL A 209 -17.55 2.74 -6.83
C VAL A 209 -18.01 1.63 -7.77
N PRO A 210 -17.35 1.47 -8.95
CA PRO A 210 -17.88 0.66 -10.05
C PRO A 210 -17.70 -0.85 -9.86
N PHE A 211 -17.13 -1.29 -8.74
CA PHE A 211 -16.92 -2.71 -8.40
C PHE A 211 -16.92 -2.93 -6.90
N LYS A 212 -17.26 -4.13 -6.49
CA LYS A 212 -17.17 -4.53 -5.08
C LYS A 212 -15.75 -4.95 -4.74
N LEU A 213 -15.27 -4.48 -3.60
CA LEU A 213 -13.99 -4.91 -3.06
C LEU A 213 -14.11 -6.35 -2.53
N GLY A 214 -13.20 -7.21 -2.94
CA GLY A 214 -13.09 -8.59 -2.47
C GLY A 214 -12.13 -8.71 -1.27
N ALA A 215 -11.44 -9.84 -1.19
CA ALA A 215 -10.44 -10.05 -0.14
C ALA A 215 -9.16 -9.28 -0.44
N CYS A 216 -8.82 -8.34 0.45
CA CYS A 216 -7.68 -7.45 0.28
C CYS A 216 -6.43 -7.97 0.98
N THR A 217 -5.30 -7.89 0.31
CA THR A 217 -3.96 -8.00 0.88
C THR A 217 -3.45 -6.60 1.22
N LEU A 218 -2.86 -6.45 2.40
CA LEU A 218 -2.19 -5.21 2.77
C LEU A 218 -0.76 -5.24 2.24
N ALA A 219 -0.25 -4.08 1.83
CA ALA A 219 1.15 -3.92 1.50
C ALA A 219 1.71 -2.63 2.09
N MET A 220 2.99 -2.64 2.40
CA MET A 220 3.74 -1.47 2.84
C MET A 220 5.11 -1.48 2.20
N GLY A 221 5.62 -0.31 1.81
CA GLY A 221 6.91 -0.26 1.14
C GLY A 221 7.48 1.10 0.86
N LEU A 222 8.71 1.04 0.37
CA LEU A 222 9.46 2.16 -0.17
C LEU A 222 9.50 2.01 -1.67
N MET A 223 9.21 3.07 -2.42
CA MET A 223 9.14 3.01 -3.87
C MET A 223 9.65 4.28 -4.53
N SER A 224 10.19 4.13 -5.74
CA SER A 224 10.16 5.14 -6.80
C SER A 224 9.33 4.59 -7.96
N GLU A 225 8.73 5.45 -8.78
CA GLU A 225 7.91 5.01 -9.89
C GLU A 225 8.03 5.98 -11.06
N LYS A 226 8.59 5.52 -12.17
CA LYS A 226 8.79 6.30 -13.39
C LYS A 226 8.22 5.55 -14.59
N ASP A 227 7.86 6.27 -15.63
CA ASP A 227 7.45 5.68 -16.88
C ASP A 227 8.64 5.00 -17.58
N LEU A 228 8.41 3.80 -18.09
CA LEU A 228 9.35 3.14 -18.99
C LEU A 228 9.51 3.97 -20.27
N GLN A 229 10.77 4.29 -20.62
CA GLN A 229 11.08 5.02 -21.84
C GLN A 229 11.76 4.08 -22.84
N PRO A 230 11.09 3.68 -23.94
CA PRO A 230 11.67 2.79 -24.93
C PRO A 230 13.03 3.26 -25.42
N GLY A 231 14.01 2.37 -25.41
CA GLY A 231 15.37 2.65 -25.86
C GLY A 231 16.22 3.46 -24.89
N LYS A 232 15.74 3.78 -23.68
CA LYS A 232 16.50 4.41 -22.61
C LYS A 232 16.75 3.43 -21.48
N GLY A 233 17.84 3.66 -20.76
CA GLY A 233 18.11 2.95 -19.52
C GLY A 233 17.16 3.36 -18.40
N SER A 234 17.16 2.57 -17.29
CA SER A 234 16.40 2.91 -16.10
C SER A 234 16.79 4.27 -15.53
N VAL A 235 15.80 5.04 -15.11
CA VAL A 235 15.96 6.33 -14.40
C VAL A 235 15.41 6.27 -12.98
N SER A 236 15.03 5.08 -12.51
CA SER A 236 14.46 4.86 -11.18
C SER A 236 15.47 5.06 -10.03
N CYS A 237 16.78 5.02 -10.32
CA CYS A 237 17.84 5.23 -9.33
C CYS A 237 18.83 6.29 -9.83
N HIS A 238 19.01 7.37 -9.03
CA HIS A 238 20.00 8.43 -9.31
C HIS A 238 20.72 8.91 -8.03
N GLY A 239 20.67 8.08 -6.96
CA GLY A 239 21.25 8.40 -5.65
C GLY A 239 20.21 8.75 -4.58
N GLN A 240 18.94 8.86 -4.94
CA GLN A 240 17.83 9.02 -3.99
C GLN A 240 17.49 7.72 -3.27
N GLY A 241 16.71 7.85 -2.20
CA GLY A 241 16.18 6.73 -1.45
C GLY A 241 15.09 7.17 -0.49
N ALA A 242 14.55 6.24 0.27
CA ALA A 242 13.49 6.52 1.23
C ALA A 242 13.72 5.81 2.58
N ILE A 243 13.15 6.41 3.61
CA ILE A 243 13.02 5.84 4.95
C ILE A 243 11.55 5.88 5.32
N GLY A 244 10.97 4.71 5.56
CA GLY A 244 9.58 4.55 6.01
C GLY A 244 9.51 4.10 7.45
N LYS A 245 8.44 4.52 8.14
CA LYS A 245 8.09 4.05 9.48
C LYS A 245 6.61 3.73 9.51
N TRP A 246 6.25 2.48 9.88
CA TRP A 246 4.87 2.02 10.00
C TRP A 246 4.59 1.47 11.40
N GLY A 247 3.37 1.67 11.88
CA GLY A 247 2.91 1.10 13.15
C GLY A 247 1.39 1.14 13.30
N ASN A 248 0.89 0.62 14.42
CA ASN A 248 -0.53 0.67 14.78
C ASN A 248 -1.50 0.21 13.69
N ILE A 249 -1.09 -0.81 12.91
CA ILE A 249 -1.89 -1.34 11.79
C ILE A 249 -3.05 -2.14 12.35
N LYS A 250 -4.28 -1.74 12.01
CA LYS A 250 -5.52 -2.40 12.42
C LYS A 250 -6.47 -2.56 11.26
N VAL A 251 -7.19 -3.66 11.26
CA VAL A 251 -8.33 -3.90 10.36
C VAL A 251 -9.59 -4.00 11.21
N VAL A 252 -10.58 -3.16 10.94
CA VAL A 252 -11.85 -3.16 11.66
C VAL A 252 -12.98 -3.46 10.70
N ARG A 253 -13.80 -4.45 11.03
CA ARG A 253 -15.00 -4.82 10.28
C ARG A 253 -16.23 -4.50 11.11
N ARG A 254 -17.22 -3.82 10.51
CA ARG A 254 -18.52 -3.54 11.12
C ARG A 254 -19.61 -4.00 10.18
N SER A 255 -20.32 -5.06 10.57
CA SER A 255 -21.47 -5.55 9.80
C SER A 255 -22.70 -4.69 10.12
N ALA A 256 -23.41 -4.27 9.07
CA ALA A 256 -24.74 -3.67 9.24
C ALA A 256 -25.72 -4.73 9.77
N LYS A 257 -26.61 -4.29 10.66
CA LYS A 257 -27.67 -5.13 11.20
C LYS A 257 -28.77 -5.38 10.17
#